data_dae06616b88960031543ca0561e90a27
#
_entry.id   dae06616b88960031543ca0561e90a27
#
_cell.length_a   1.000
_cell.length_b   1.000
_cell.length_c   1.000
_cell.angle_alpha   90.00
_cell.angle_beta   90.00
_cell.angle_gamma   90.00
#
_symmetry.space_group_name_H-M   'P 1'
#
loop_
_entity.id
_entity.type
_entity.pdbx_description
1 polymer ?
#
loop_
_entity_poly.entity_id
_entity_poly.type
_entity_poly.pdbx_seq_one_letter_code
_entity_poly.pdbx_strand_id
1 'polypeptide(L)'
;MRLWDYLNDHKISIGIFVGMVVIVEAILLLFKTAIELHIFLQVVLTGSGIVIVTYNYQRKKQYYQKIKEQLLQLDKKFLLIEMIEQPDFLEGSLFYQWLEQISKSMNDEIFSQVRKNKEFKQYIETWVHEIKLPITSLKLMIYNNKKDYPRALREQVRKIETYVEQVLYYIRSEVPQ
;
A
#
# COMPACT_ATOMS: atom_id res chain seq x y z
N MET A 1 6.25 18.67 -5.58
CA MET A 1 6.00 18.98 -7.01
C MET A 1 6.59 20.35 -7.29
N ARG A 2 7.52 20.45 -8.22
CA ARG A 2 8.12 21.74 -8.62
C ARG A 2 7.23 22.39 -9.66
N LEU A 3 7.18 23.73 -9.67
CA LEU A 3 6.35 24.47 -10.62
C LEU A 3 6.80 24.24 -12.08
N TRP A 4 8.10 24.06 -12.27
CA TRP A 4 8.67 23.73 -13.59
C TRP A 4 8.17 22.40 -14.16
N ASP A 5 8.07 21.34 -13.31
CA ASP A 5 7.58 20.03 -13.73
C ASP A 5 6.13 20.12 -14.18
N TYR A 6 5.30 20.88 -13.44
CA TYR A 6 3.90 21.12 -13.78
C TYR A 6 3.73 21.89 -15.09
N LEU A 7 4.53 22.94 -15.33
CA LEU A 7 4.48 23.71 -16.58
C LEU A 7 4.92 22.87 -17.77
N ASN A 8 5.96 22.04 -17.60
CA ASN A 8 6.44 21.17 -18.67
C ASN A 8 5.42 20.09 -19.04
N ASP A 9 4.69 19.56 -18.07
CA ASP A 9 3.60 18.58 -18.29
C ASP A 9 2.43 19.21 -19.06
N HIS A 10 2.13 20.49 -18.81
CA HIS A 10 1.03 21.23 -19.44
C HIS A 10 1.48 22.12 -20.61
N LYS A 11 2.70 21.93 -21.14
CA LYS A 11 3.26 22.76 -22.22
C LYS A 11 2.39 22.83 -23.48
N ILE A 12 1.72 21.73 -23.83
CA ILE A 12 0.82 21.67 -24.98
C ILE A 12 -0.42 22.54 -24.73
N SER A 13 -1.06 22.42 -23.56
CA SER A 13 -2.23 23.23 -23.22
C SER A 13 -1.89 24.71 -23.12
N ILE A 14 -0.73 25.04 -22.57
CA ILE A 14 -0.20 26.40 -22.50
C ILE A 14 0.09 26.94 -23.92
N GLY A 15 0.69 26.11 -24.78
CA GLY A 15 0.96 26.48 -26.17
C GLY A 15 -0.33 26.76 -26.98
N ILE A 16 -1.37 25.94 -26.80
CA ILE A 16 -2.68 26.14 -27.41
C ILE A 16 -3.31 27.47 -26.91
N PHE A 17 -3.21 27.71 -25.61
CA PHE A 17 -3.74 28.95 -25.00
C PHE A 17 -3.03 30.20 -25.56
N VAL A 18 -1.69 30.17 -25.64
CA VAL A 18 -0.91 31.27 -26.21
C VAL A 18 -1.26 31.46 -27.70
N GLY A 19 -1.38 30.37 -28.47
CA GLY A 19 -1.82 30.43 -29.87
C GLY A 19 -3.21 31.06 -30.04
N MET A 20 -4.15 30.72 -29.15
CA MET A 20 -5.49 31.30 -29.14
C MET A 20 -5.46 32.82 -28.86
N VAL A 21 -4.64 33.25 -27.90
CA VAL A 21 -4.45 34.68 -27.60
C VAL A 21 -3.88 35.45 -28.81
N VAL A 22 -2.90 34.87 -29.52
CA VAL A 22 -2.32 35.46 -30.73
C VAL A 22 -3.35 35.55 -31.86
N ILE A 23 -4.18 34.55 -32.06
CA ILE A 23 -5.26 34.56 -33.08
C ILE A 23 -6.28 35.66 -32.76
N VAL A 24 -6.71 35.79 -31.51
CA VAL A 24 -7.65 36.84 -31.10
C VAL A 24 -7.06 38.22 -31.37
N GLU A 25 -5.78 38.43 -31.06
CA GLU A 25 -5.11 39.70 -31.33
C GLU A 25 -5.02 39.99 -32.86
N ALA A 26 -4.68 39.00 -33.66
CA ALA A 26 -4.64 39.14 -35.11
C ALA A 26 -6.01 39.54 -35.72
N ILE A 27 -7.09 38.93 -35.18
CA ILE A 27 -8.46 39.28 -35.61
C ILE A 27 -8.80 40.72 -35.25
N LEU A 28 -8.48 41.17 -34.02
CA LEU A 28 -8.74 42.54 -33.58
C LEU A 28 -8.01 43.57 -34.44
N LEU A 29 -6.76 43.30 -34.83
CA LEU A 29 -5.95 44.13 -35.70
C LEU A 29 -6.58 44.21 -37.12
N LEU A 30 -7.11 43.10 -37.63
CA LEU A 30 -7.75 43.05 -38.95
C LEU A 30 -9.00 43.94 -39.00
N PHE A 31 -9.77 43.97 -37.90
CA PHE A 31 -10.98 44.79 -37.80
C PHE A 31 -10.71 46.23 -37.38
N LYS A 32 -9.45 46.64 -37.23
CA LYS A 32 -9.04 48.01 -36.86
C LYS A 32 -9.79 48.56 -35.63
N THR A 33 -9.96 47.71 -34.61
CA THR A 33 -10.66 48.07 -33.37
C THR A 33 -9.85 49.08 -32.54
N ALA A 34 -10.53 49.74 -31.58
CA ALA A 34 -9.89 50.73 -30.71
C ALA A 34 -8.84 50.06 -29.81
N ILE A 35 -7.70 50.76 -29.57
CA ILE A 35 -6.57 50.21 -28.82
C ILE A 35 -6.92 49.87 -27.36
N GLU A 36 -7.86 50.60 -26.78
CA GLU A 36 -8.37 50.35 -25.42
C GLU A 36 -8.96 48.93 -25.33
N LEU A 37 -9.65 48.47 -26.39
CA LEU A 37 -10.27 47.16 -26.43
C LEU A 37 -9.21 46.03 -26.51
N HIS A 38 -8.12 46.25 -27.26
CA HIS A 38 -6.98 45.31 -27.31
C HIS A 38 -6.37 45.11 -25.92
N ILE A 39 -6.03 46.24 -25.25
CA ILE A 39 -5.44 46.18 -23.88
C ILE A 39 -6.36 45.49 -22.92
N PHE A 40 -7.66 45.85 -22.92
CA PHE A 40 -8.64 45.26 -22.02
C PHE A 40 -8.76 43.74 -22.22
N LEU A 41 -8.94 43.26 -23.45
CA LEU A 41 -9.07 41.84 -23.77
C LEU A 41 -7.80 41.08 -23.43
N GLN A 42 -6.62 41.64 -23.73
CA GLN A 42 -5.34 41.03 -23.43
C GLN A 42 -5.12 40.85 -21.91
N VAL A 43 -5.45 41.85 -21.09
CA VAL A 43 -5.37 41.77 -19.63
C VAL A 43 -6.34 40.71 -19.08
N VAL A 44 -7.57 40.67 -19.59
CA VAL A 44 -8.58 39.70 -19.15
C VAL A 44 -8.19 38.27 -19.52
N LEU A 45 -7.75 38.04 -20.77
CA LEU A 45 -7.34 36.68 -21.22
C LEU A 45 -6.10 36.19 -20.48
N THR A 46 -5.04 36.99 -20.42
CA THR A 46 -3.80 36.57 -19.72
C THR A 46 -4.03 36.41 -18.22
N GLY A 47 -4.80 37.32 -17.59
CA GLY A 47 -5.15 37.24 -16.18
C GLY A 47 -5.95 35.98 -15.84
N SER A 48 -6.97 35.66 -16.65
CA SER A 48 -7.74 34.42 -16.46
C SER A 48 -6.91 33.16 -16.63
N GLY A 49 -6.01 33.12 -17.62
CA GLY A 49 -5.09 32.01 -17.81
C GLY A 49 -4.17 31.76 -16.62
N ILE A 50 -3.58 32.85 -16.07
CA ILE A 50 -2.72 32.78 -14.88
C ILE A 50 -3.49 32.25 -13.67
N VAL A 51 -4.72 32.72 -13.44
CA VAL A 51 -5.58 32.28 -12.32
C VAL A 51 -5.87 30.79 -12.45
N ILE A 52 -6.29 30.31 -13.61
CA ILE A 52 -6.61 28.90 -13.85
C ILE A 52 -5.40 27.99 -13.60
N VAL A 53 -4.24 28.36 -14.16
CA VAL A 53 -2.99 27.59 -14.00
C VAL A 53 -2.57 27.55 -12.52
N THR A 54 -2.61 28.69 -11.84
CA THR A 54 -2.20 28.80 -10.42
C THR A 54 -3.14 28.01 -9.52
N TYR A 55 -4.46 28.10 -9.73
CA TYR A 55 -5.46 27.36 -8.96
C TYR A 55 -5.25 25.84 -9.12
N ASN A 56 -5.15 25.35 -10.35
CA ASN A 56 -4.93 23.91 -10.61
C ASN A 56 -3.61 23.42 -10.04
N TYR A 57 -2.54 24.22 -10.15
CA TYR A 57 -1.23 23.89 -9.56
C TYR A 57 -1.30 23.77 -8.05
N GLN A 58 -1.89 24.75 -7.36
CA GLN A 58 -2.00 24.75 -5.90
C GLN A 58 -2.83 23.57 -5.41
N ARG A 59 -3.96 23.26 -6.04
CA ARG A 59 -4.84 22.14 -5.71
C ARG A 59 -4.10 20.80 -5.81
N LYS A 60 -3.45 20.54 -6.94
CA LYS A 60 -2.67 19.31 -7.14
C LYS A 60 -1.47 19.24 -6.17
N LYS A 61 -0.76 20.35 -5.97
CA LYS A 61 0.39 20.43 -5.07
C LYS A 61 0.03 20.07 -3.63
N GLN A 62 -1.05 20.65 -3.09
CA GLN A 62 -1.53 20.38 -1.73
C GLN A 62 -1.88 18.90 -1.54
N TYR A 63 -2.62 18.32 -2.49
CA TYR A 63 -3.00 16.92 -2.45
C TYR A 63 -1.78 15.99 -2.41
N TYR A 64 -0.84 16.13 -3.34
CA TYR A 64 0.34 15.27 -3.38
C TYR A 64 1.31 15.50 -2.23
N GLN A 65 1.38 16.70 -1.66
CA GLN A 65 2.15 16.96 -0.45
C GLN A 65 1.53 16.24 0.76
N LYS A 66 0.21 16.31 0.95
CA LYS A 66 -0.50 15.60 2.03
C LYS A 66 -0.25 14.08 1.96
N ILE A 67 -0.36 13.49 0.76
CA ILE A 67 -0.05 12.07 0.55
C ILE A 67 1.39 11.75 0.95
N LYS A 68 2.36 12.56 0.51
CA LYS A 68 3.77 12.34 0.81
C LYS A 68 4.06 12.38 2.30
N GLU A 69 3.49 13.34 3.02
CA GLU A 69 3.66 13.48 4.47
C GLU A 69 3.06 12.28 5.22
N GLN A 70 1.84 11.88 4.86
CA GLN A 70 1.19 10.70 5.44
C GLN A 70 1.98 9.42 5.17
N LEU A 71 2.47 9.24 3.93
CA LEU A 71 3.27 8.08 3.55
C LEU A 71 4.58 7.96 4.34
N LEU A 72 5.20 9.10 4.71
CA LEU A 72 6.43 9.11 5.51
C LEU A 72 6.19 8.76 6.98
N GLN A 73 5.00 9.07 7.51
CA GLN A 73 4.63 8.82 8.91
C GLN A 73 4.11 7.39 9.15
N LEU A 74 3.68 6.70 8.11
CA LEU A 74 3.12 5.35 8.22
C LEU A 74 4.20 4.27 8.25
N ASP A 75 4.16 3.41 9.27
CA ASP A 75 4.96 2.18 9.32
C ASP A 75 4.45 1.17 8.27
N LYS A 76 3.12 1.00 8.20
CA LYS A 76 2.46 0.10 7.27
C LYS A 76 1.88 0.88 6.09
N LYS A 77 2.65 0.96 5.02
CA LYS A 77 2.35 1.79 3.84
C LYS A 77 1.05 1.44 3.10
N PHE A 78 0.58 0.20 3.23
CA PHE A 78 -0.68 -0.25 2.62
C PHE A 78 -1.92 0.39 3.26
N LEU A 79 -1.80 0.94 4.47
CA LEU A 79 -2.88 1.67 5.15
C LEU A 79 -3.03 3.12 4.66
N LEU A 80 -2.19 3.55 3.72
CA LEU A 80 -2.23 4.92 3.20
C LEU A 80 -3.61 5.32 2.71
N ILE A 81 -4.32 4.41 2.04
CA ILE A 81 -5.64 4.69 1.45
C ILE A 81 -6.70 5.04 2.50
N GLU A 82 -6.59 4.54 3.72
CA GLU A 82 -7.51 4.83 4.82
C GLU A 82 -7.32 6.26 5.38
N MET A 83 -6.17 6.89 5.10
CA MET A 83 -5.81 8.21 5.62
C MET A 83 -5.94 9.32 4.58
N ILE A 84 -5.98 9.01 3.30
CA ILE A 84 -6.12 10.01 2.24
C ILE A 84 -7.58 10.15 1.83
N GLU A 85 -7.99 11.39 1.59
CA GLU A 85 -9.30 11.72 1.06
C GLU A 85 -9.30 11.59 -0.47
N GLN A 86 -10.44 11.19 -1.02
CA GLN A 86 -10.61 11.18 -2.48
C GLN A 86 -10.54 12.62 -3.01
N PRO A 87 -9.68 12.91 -3.99
CA PRO A 87 -9.56 14.23 -4.57
C PRO A 87 -10.73 14.52 -5.55
N ASP A 88 -11.01 15.79 -5.74
CA ASP A 88 -12.08 16.29 -6.62
C ASP A 88 -11.65 16.53 -8.08
N PHE A 89 -10.43 16.08 -8.49
CA PHE A 89 -9.95 16.13 -9.87
C PHE A 89 -9.80 14.73 -10.46
N LEU A 90 -10.10 14.59 -11.74
CA LEU A 90 -10.28 13.32 -12.42
C LEU A 90 -9.08 12.36 -12.26
N GLU A 91 -7.87 12.83 -12.58
CA GLU A 91 -6.67 11.98 -12.52
C GLU A 91 -6.37 11.50 -11.09
N GLY A 92 -6.61 12.37 -10.11
CA GLY A 92 -6.44 12.01 -8.71
C GLY A 92 -7.50 11.02 -8.23
N SER A 93 -8.76 11.20 -8.66
CA SER A 93 -9.85 10.28 -8.33
C SER A 93 -9.63 8.89 -8.92
N LEU A 94 -9.17 8.78 -10.18
CA LEU A 94 -8.82 7.50 -10.79
C LEU A 94 -7.65 6.83 -10.05
N PHE A 95 -6.62 7.60 -9.73
CA PHE A 95 -5.48 7.09 -8.96
C PHE A 95 -5.89 6.60 -7.57
N TYR A 96 -6.77 7.34 -6.88
CA TYR A 96 -7.33 6.94 -5.61
C TYR A 96 -8.08 5.61 -5.70
N GLN A 97 -8.95 5.43 -6.71
CA GLN A 97 -9.69 4.19 -6.93
C GLN A 97 -8.77 2.99 -7.18
N TRP A 98 -7.70 3.18 -7.97
CA TRP A 98 -6.72 2.11 -8.19
C TRP A 98 -5.96 1.75 -6.92
N LEU A 99 -5.54 2.74 -6.14
CA LEU A 99 -4.91 2.50 -4.84
C LEU A 99 -5.84 1.78 -3.88
N GLU A 100 -7.12 2.13 -3.86
CA GLU A 100 -8.14 1.46 -3.04
C GLU A 100 -8.27 -0.03 -3.42
N GLN A 101 -8.37 -0.34 -4.70
CA GLN A 101 -8.43 -1.71 -5.18
C GLN A 101 -7.17 -2.51 -4.84
N ILE A 102 -5.99 -1.92 -5.04
CA ILE A 102 -4.70 -2.55 -4.70
C ILE A 102 -4.62 -2.79 -3.19
N SER A 103 -4.93 -1.78 -2.37
CA SER A 103 -4.91 -1.89 -0.91
C SER A 103 -5.86 -2.96 -0.41
N LYS A 104 -7.08 -3.03 -0.95
CA LYS A 104 -8.05 -4.07 -0.62
C LYS A 104 -7.53 -5.46 -0.95
N SER A 105 -6.99 -5.65 -2.15
CA SER A 105 -6.42 -6.95 -2.56
C SER A 105 -5.24 -7.36 -1.68
N MET A 106 -4.36 -6.40 -1.31
CA MET A 106 -3.25 -6.67 -0.39
C MET A 106 -3.73 -7.03 1.02
N ASN A 107 -4.73 -6.33 1.54
CA ASN A 107 -5.32 -6.64 2.84
C ASN A 107 -5.94 -8.03 2.85
N ASP A 108 -6.72 -8.39 1.83
CA ASP A 108 -7.34 -9.70 1.70
C ASP A 108 -6.27 -10.81 1.69
N GLU A 109 -5.16 -10.62 0.97
CA GLU A 109 -4.04 -11.57 0.97
C GLU A 109 -3.36 -11.67 2.34
N ILE A 110 -3.07 -10.54 3.00
CA ILE A 110 -2.49 -10.50 4.35
C ILE A 110 -3.39 -11.25 5.34
N PHE A 111 -4.69 -10.98 5.35
CA PHE A 111 -5.65 -11.68 6.22
C PHE A 111 -5.72 -13.17 5.91
N SER A 112 -5.67 -13.55 4.63
CA SER A 112 -5.61 -14.96 4.22
C SER A 112 -4.36 -15.66 4.77
N GLN A 113 -3.19 -15.03 4.65
CA GLN A 113 -1.92 -15.57 5.17
C GLN A 113 -1.91 -15.67 6.69
N VAL A 114 -2.40 -14.65 7.39
CA VAL A 114 -2.52 -14.67 8.85
C VAL A 114 -3.44 -15.81 9.30
N ARG A 115 -4.58 -16.01 8.64
CA ARG A 115 -5.50 -17.09 8.93
C ARG A 115 -4.87 -18.46 8.69
N LYS A 116 -4.24 -18.69 7.54
CA LYS A 116 -3.54 -19.95 7.22
C LYS A 116 -2.45 -20.27 8.24
N ASN A 117 -1.69 -19.26 8.66
CA ASN A 117 -0.65 -19.44 9.67
C ASN A 117 -1.24 -19.83 11.03
N LYS A 118 -2.36 -19.20 11.43
CA LYS A 118 -3.08 -19.57 12.66
C LYS A 118 -3.63 -20.99 12.59
N GLU A 119 -4.27 -21.37 11.48
CA GLU A 119 -4.79 -22.73 11.28
C GLU A 119 -3.66 -23.78 11.30
N PHE A 120 -2.53 -23.49 10.65
CA PHE A 120 -1.35 -24.34 10.68
C PHE A 120 -0.81 -24.53 12.11
N LYS A 121 -0.72 -23.45 12.90
CA LYS A 121 -0.32 -23.54 14.31
C LYS A 121 -1.22 -24.43 15.13
N GLN A 122 -2.53 -24.24 15.03
CA GLN A 122 -3.53 -25.07 15.73
C GLN A 122 -3.41 -26.54 15.32
N TYR A 123 -3.20 -26.81 14.02
CA TYR A 123 -2.97 -28.15 13.52
C TYR A 123 -1.72 -28.79 14.16
N ILE A 124 -0.60 -28.10 14.20
CA ILE A 124 0.64 -28.62 14.79
C ILE A 124 0.49 -28.83 16.31
N GLU A 125 -0.17 -27.91 17.03
CA GLU A 125 -0.43 -28.09 18.46
C GLU A 125 -1.27 -29.36 18.73
N THR A 126 -2.34 -29.57 17.95
CA THR A 126 -3.16 -30.77 18.05
C THR A 126 -2.34 -32.02 17.73
N TRP A 127 -1.59 -32.01 16.64
CA TRP A 127 -0.72 -33.11 16.23
C TRP A 127 0.33 -33.46 17.31
N VAL A 128 0.93 -32.47 17.94
CA VAL A 128 1.88 -32.69 19.05
C VAL A 128 1.18 -33.37 20.23
N HIS A 129 -0.03 -32.95 20.59
CA HIS A 129 -0.79 -33.59 21.65
C HIS A 129 -1.12 -35.07 21.33
N GLU A 130 -1.52 -35.35 20.10
CA GLU A 130 -1.82 -36.71 19.65
C GLU A 130 -0.60 -37.62 19.64
N ILE A 131 0.58 -37.12 19.24
CA ILE A 131 1.83 -37.89 19.25
C ILE A 131 2.36 -38.13 20.67
N LYS A 132 2.14 -37.22 21.61
CA LYS A 132 2.55 -37.42 23.01
C LYS A 132 1.91 -38.65 23.64
N LEU A 133 0.68 -39.00 23.26
CA LEU A 133 -0.02 -40.18 23.80
C LEU A 133 0.72 -41.49 23.46
N PRO A 134 1.01 -41.85 22.20
CA PRO A 134 1.76 -43.06 21.89
C PRO A 134 3.19 -43.06 22.43
N ILE A 135 3.87 -41.88 22.50
CA ILE A 135 5.18 -41.77 23.13
C ILE A 135 5.09 -42.14 24.61
N THR A 136 4.08 -41.61 25.32
CA THR A 136 3.86 -41.93 26.75
C THR A 136 3.57 -43.41 26.93
N SER A 137 2.73 -44.02 26.08
CA SER A 137 2.45 -45.45 26.08
C SER A 137 3.71 -46.28 25.88
N LEU A 138 4.56 -45.92 24.91
CA LEU A 138 5.85 -46.60 24.69
C LEU A 138 6.78 -46.46 25.89
N LYS A 139 6.84 -45.28 26.52
CA LYS A 139 7.64 -45.09 27.74
C LYS A 139 7.16 -45.98 28.90
N LEU A 140 5.84 -46.12 29.09
CA LEU A 140 5.27 -46.99 30.11
C LEU A 140 5.53 -48.47 29.80
N MET A 141 5.39 -48.92 28.55
CA MET A 141 5.74 -50.30 28.17
C MET A 141 7.21 -50.60 28.42
N ILE A 142 8.12 -49.72 28.04
CA ILE A 142 9.54 -49.86 28.29
C ILE A 142 9.87 -49.84 29.80
N TYR A 143 9.19 -49.02 30.56
CA TYR A 143 9.36 -48.95 32.03
C TYR A 143 8.94 -50.22 32.72
N ASN A 144 7.76 -50.75 32.35
CA ASN A 144 7.23 -51.98 32.97
C ASN A 144 8.02 -53.23 32.59
N ASN A 145 8.63 -53.28 31.42
CA ASN A 145 9.36 -54.45 30.89
C ASN A 145 10.85 -54.15 30.70
N LYS A 146 11.50 -53.58 31.69
CA LYS A 146 12.91 -53.13 31.64
C LYS A 146 13.90 -54.20 31.19
N LYS A 147 13.64 -55.49 31.44
CA LYS A 147 14.53 -56.61 31.06
C LYS A 147 14.45 -56.94 29.60
N ASP A 148 13.32 -56.64 28.94
CA ASP A 148 13.04 -57.09 27.55
C ASP A 148 13.41 -56.04 26.51
N TYR A 149 13.58 -54.77 26.90
CA TYR A 149 13.88 -53.69 25.99
C TYR A 149 15.31 -53.17 26.07
N PRO A 150 16.04 -53.11 24.93
CA PRO A 150 17.41 -52.60 24.91
C PRO A 150 17.48 -51.13 25.35
N ARG A 151 18.60 -50.74 25.98
CA ARG A 151 18.90 -49.35 26.36
C ARG A 151 18.76 -48.39 25.16
N ALA A 152 19.18 -48.82 23.97
CA ALA A 152 19.10 -48.06 22.74
C ALA A 152 17.65 -47.64 22.39
N LEU A 153 16.65 -48.52 22.60
CA LEU A 153 15.22 -48.18 22.37
C LEU A 153 14.74 -47.08 23.30
N ARG A 154 15.10 -47.12 24.57
CA ARG A 154 14.77 -46.05 25.55
C ARG A 154 15.35 -44.71 25.15
N GLU A 155 16.56 -44.70 24.63
CA GLU A 155 17.22 -43.48 24.14
C GLU A 155 16.54 -42.94 22.89
N GLN A 156 16.09 -43.78 21.96
CA GLN A 156 15.34 -43.34 20.77
C GLN A 156 13.97 -42.72 21.13
N VAL A 157 13.21 -43.34 22.01
CA VAL A 157 11.92 -42.79 22.46
C VAL A 157 12.12 -41.42 23.12
N ARG A 158 13.19 -41.25 23.93
CA ARG A 158 13.51 -39.97 24.50
C ARG A 158 13.89 -38.91 23.48
N LYS A 159 14.63 -39.30 22.43
CA LYS A 159 14.95 -38.39 21.32
C LYS A 159 13.69 -37.91 20.58
N ILE A 160 12.76 -38.84 20.28
CA ILE A 160 11.48 -38.48 19.66
C ILE A 160 10.71 -37.47 20.52
N GLU A 161 10.61 -37.73 21.83
CA GLU A 161 9.97 -36.79 22.78
C GLU A 161 10.64 -35.40 22.73
N THR A 162 11.98 -35.35 22.73
CA THR A 162 12.72 -34.09 22.62
C THR A 162 12.43 -33.35 21.31
N TYR A 163 12.35 -34.06 20.17
CA TYR A 163 12.03 -33.43 18.88
C TYR A 163 10.60 -32.88 18.86
N VAL A 164 9.64 -33.61 19.41
CA VAL A 164 8.25 -33.13 19.52
C VAL A 164 8.16 -31.86 20.38
N GLU A 165 8.89 -31.82 21.51
CA GLU A 165 8.98 -30.61 22.35
C GLU A 165 9.66 -29.45 21.64
N GLN A 166 10.68 -29.69 20.84
CA GLN A 166 11.35 -28.66 20.02
C GLN A 166 10.41 -28.06 18.98
N VAL A 167 9.62 -28.87 18.29
CA VAL A 167 8.62 -28.39 17.33
C VAL A 167 7.58 -27.52 18.02
N LEU A 168 7.07 -27.95 19.16
CA LEU A 168 6.10 -27.17 19.93
C LEU A 168 6.69 -25.84 20.42
N TYR A 169 7.93 -25.85 20.89
CA TYR A 169 8.63 -24.64 21.31
C TYR A 169 8.80 -23.68 20.13
N TYR A 170 9.25 -24.16 18.96
CA TYR A 170 9.42 -23.36 17.76
C TYR A 170 8.11 -22.69 17.33
N ILE A 171 7.01 -23.44 17.23
CA ILE A 171 5.70 -22.93 16.87
C ILE A 171 5.20 -21.83 17.84
N ARG A 172 5.48 -21.98 19.12
CA ARG A 172 5.09 -20.97 20.14
C ARG A 172 5.99 -19.73 20.14
N SER A 173 7.28 -19.88 19.80
CA SER A 173 8.24 -18.76 19.79
C SER A 173 8.07 -17.82 18.60
N GLU A 174 7.51 -18.29 17.49
CA GLU A 174 7.24 -17.47 16.29
C GLU A 174 5.98 -16.59 16.41
N VAL A 175 5.34 -16.53 17.56
CA VAL A 175 4.22 -15.59 17.79
C VAL A 175 4.77 -14.27 18.30
N PRO A 176 4.77 -13.19 17.53
CA PRO A 176 4.77 -11.85 18.10
C PRO A 176 3.46 -11.69 18.90
N GLN A 177 3.60 -11.34 20.18
CA GLN A 177 2.47 -10.88 20.98
C GLN A 177 1.94 -9.56 20.48
#